data_f356a487501189ecc580df65ad7f92fc
#
_entry.id   f356a487501189ecc580df65ad7f92fc
#
_cell.length_a   1.000
_cell.length_b   1.000
_cell.length_c   1.000
_cell.angle_alpha   90.00
_cell.angle_beta   90.00
_cell.angle_gamma   90.00
#
_symmetry.space_group_name_H-M   'P 1'
#
loop_
_entity.id
_entity.type
_entity.pdbx_description
1 polymer ?
#
loop_
_entity_poly.entity_id
_entity_poly.type
_entity_poly.pdbx_seq_one_letter_code
_entity_poly.pdbx_strand_id
1 'polypeptide(L)'
;DLGKETGLRVPRFVSMNSSKVNVRAGPGTRYPIKWVFQRKTFPVQIIAESDTWRKIRDFEGIEGWVHQRMLSGRRRAVVTGAIQQLKREPQETAKTIALLEPGVILRLEKCSGAWCLVEGGSYEGWIGRQSIWGVDAND
;
A
#
# COMPACT_ATOMS: atom_id res chain seq x y z
N ASP A 1 14.89 -1.80 10.87
CA ASP A 1 14.80 -0.92 12.03
C ASP A 1 13.40 -0.92 12.61
N LEU A 2 13.28 -0.45 13.85
CA LEU A 2 11.98 -0.36 14.52
C LEU A 2 11.58 1.09 14.67
N GLY A 3 10.28 1.35 14.52
CA GLY A 3 9.71 2.67 14.75
C GLY A 3 9.83 3.06 16.21
N LYS A 4 10.27 4.28 16.48
CA LYS A 4 10.56 4.74 17.85
C LYS A 4 9.31 4.92 18.71
N GLU A 5 8.12 5.04 18.08
CA GLU A 5 6.87 5.21 18.82
C GLU A 5 6.12 3.89 18.99
N THR A 6 6.08 3.07 17.93
CA THR A 6 5.27 1.84 17.91
C THR A 6 6.07 0.58 18.22
N GLY A 7 7.37 0.59 17.99
CA GLY A 7 8.19 -0.62 18.03
C GLY A 7 7.97 -1.55 16.85
N LEU A 8 7.13 -1.15 15.90
CA LEU A 8 6.90 -1.93 14.68
C LEU A 8 8.00 -1.64 13.67
N ARG A 9 8.23 -2.60 12.77
CA ARG A 9 9.28 -2.45 11.75
C ARG A 9 8.99 -1.26 10.84
N VAL A 10 10.03 -0.51 10.51
CA VAL A 10 10.01 0.51 9.46
C VAL A 10 11.13 0.20 8.47
N PRO A 11 10.90 0.31 7.16
CA PRO A 11 9.61 0.66 6.56
C PRO A 11 8.57 -0.46 6.68
N ARG A 12 7.30 -0.08 6.67
CA ARG A 12 6.20 -1.05 6.65
C ARG A 12 5.04 -0.49 5.85
N PHE A 13 4.24 -1.38 5.27
CA PHE A 13 3.08 -0.97 4.48
C PHE A 13 1.82 -0.87 5.32
N VAL A 14 1.05 0.16 5.07
CA VAL A 14 -0.27 0.41 5.64
C VAL A 14 -1.15 0.98 4.53
N SER A 15 -2.40 1.29 4.82
CA SER A 15 -3.26 1.94 3.83
C SER A 15 -3.96 3.15 4.43
N MET A 16 -4.38 4.07 3.56
CA MET A 16 -5.18 5.22 3.96
C MET A 16 -6.57 4.76 4.40
N ASN A 17 -7.09 5.31 5.49
CA ASN A 17 -8.44 4.98 5.96
C ASN A 17 -9.41 6.15 5.80
N SER A 18 -9.01 7.19 5.08
CA SER A 18 -9.84 8.36 4.83
C SER A 18 -9.75 8.74 3.36
N SER A 19 -10.82 9.31 2.82
CA SER A 19 -10.87 9.75 1.43
C SER A 19 -10.15 11.06 1.18
N LYS A 20 -9.75 11.76 2.25
CA LYS A 20 -9.03 13.02 2.17
C LYS A 20 -8.01 13.07 3.30
N VAL A 21 -6.74 13.10 2.95
CA VAL A 21 -5.64 13.10 3.91
C VAL A 21 -4.67 14.22 3.58
N ASN A 22 -4.48 15.12 4.53
CA ASN A 22 -3.48 16.18 4.39
C ASN A 22 -2.09 15.61 4.64
N VAL A 23 -1.22 15.75 3.67
CA VAL A 23 0.18 15.34 3.78
C VAL A 23 1.03 16.58 3.98
N ARG A 24 1.76 16.63 5.09
CA ARG A 24 2.46 17.83 5.54
C ARG A 24 3.97 17.71 5.40
N ALA A 25 4.63 18.86 5.42
CA ALA A 25 6.08 18.92 5.29
C ALA A 25 6.81 18.45 6.55
N GLY A 26 6.13 18.39 7.69
CA GLY A 26 6.73 17.95 8.95
C GLY A 26 5.68 17.35 9.89
N PRO A 27 6.12 16.79 11.02
CA PRO A 27 5.26 16.04 11.93
C PRO A 27 4.45 16.95 12.85
N GLY A 28 3.43 17.60 12.31
CA GLY A 28 2.55 18.45 13.08
C GLY A 28 1.69 19.33 12.22
N THR A 29 0.58 19.83 12.82
CA THR A 29 -0.34 20.71 12.10
C THR A 29 0.23 22.10 11.84
N ARG A 30 1.31 22.45 12.51
CA ARG A 30 2.01 23.72 12.27
C ARG A 30 2.82 23.73 10.97
N TYR A 31 3.06 22.55 10.41
CA TYR A 31 3.78 22.43 9.16
C TYR A 31 2.83 22.58 7.97
N PRO A 32 3.28 23.18 6.87
CA PRO A 32 2.41 23.38 5.72
C PRO A 32 1.98 22.06 5.07
N ILE A 33 0.81 22.08 4.46
CA ILE A 33 0.31 20.95 3.68
C ILE A 33 1.05 20.95 2.33
N LYS A 34 1.71 19.83 2.00
CA LYS A 34 2.38 19.64 0.72
C LYS A 34 1.39 19.26 -0.37
N TRP A 35 0.48 18.33 -0.05
CA TRP A 35 -0.61 17.97 -0.95
C TRP A 35 -1.72 17.26 -0.17
N VAL A 36 -2.86 17.05 -0.83
CA VAL A 36 -3.99 16.35 -0.26
C VAL A 36 -4.16 15.03 -1.01
N PHE A 37 -4.09 13.93 -0.28
CA PHE A 37 -4.32 12.60 -0.82
C PHE A 37 -5.82 12.35 -0.83
N GLN A 38 -6.38 11.94 -1.98
CA GLN A 38 -7.83 11.83 -2.13
C GLN A 38 -8.32 10.43 -2.49
N ARG A 39 -7.51 9.39 -2.24
CA ARG A 39 -7.90 8.01 -2.51
C ARG A 39 -7.92 7.20 -1.22
N LYS A 40 -9.14 6.87 -0.77
CA LYS A 40 -9.32 5.96 0.37
C LYS A 40 -8.73 4.60 0.02
N THR A 41 -8.20 3.90 1.02
CA THR A 41 -7.62 2.56 0.94
C THR A 41 -6.29 2.46 0.20
N PHE A 42 -5.76 3.57 -0.32
CA PHE A 42 -4.52 3.55 -1.07
C PHE A 42 -3.35 3.11 -0.18
N PRO A 43 -2.51 2.18 -0.64
CA PRO A 43 -1.36 1.74 0.15
C PRO A 43 -0.26 2.80 0.18
N VAL A 44 0.36 2.94 1.35
CA VAL A 44 1.53 3.80 1.54
C VAL A 44 2.52 3.08 2.46
N GLN A 45 3.76 3.52 2.44
CA GLN A 45 4.80 2.93 3.27
C GLN A 45 5.16 3.92 4.39
N ILE A 46 5.11 3.48 5.64
CA ILE A 46 5.59 4.27 6.76
C ILE A 46 7.10 4.09 6.83
N ILE A 47 7.84 5.21 6.79
CA ILE A 47 9.30 5.19 6.79
C ILE A 47 9.90 5.84 8.04
N ALA A 48 9.09 6.56 8.82
CA ALA A 48 9.55 7.15 10.09
C ALA A 48 8.34 7.47 10.99
N GLU A 49 8.59 7.63 12.27
CA GLU A 49 7.58 7.95 13.27
C GLU A 49 8.04 9.10 14.13
N SER A 50 7.11 10.00 14.51
CA SER A 50 7.36 11.08 15.45
C SER A 50 6.05 11.38 16.20
N ASP A 51 5.97 10.97 17.46
CA ASP A 51 4.77 11.07 18.29
C ASP A 51 3.58 10.43 17.57
N THR A 52 2.50 11.16 17.32
CA THR A 52 1.32 10.64 16.62
C THR A 52 1.42 10.78 15.10
N TRP A 53 2.56 11.22 14.60
CA TRP A 53 2.77 11.46 13.17
C TRP A 53 3.61 10.37 12.55
N ARG A 54 3.29 10.07 11.28
CA ARG A 54 3.98 9.03 10.51
C ARG A 54 4.46 9.64 9.20
N LYS A 55 5.74 9.45 8.89
CA LYS A 55 6.27 9.85 7.59
C LYS A 55 5.96 8.73 6.60
N ILE A 56 5.28 9.08 5.52
CA ILE A 56 4.88 8.09 4.52
C ILE A 56 5.58 8.35 3.20
N ARG A 57 5.67 7.28 2.40
CA ARG A 57 6.13 7.33 1.02
C ARG A 57 5.08 6.63 0.18
N ASP A 58 4.68 7.25 -0.95
CA ASP A 58 3.76 6.63 -1.88
C ASP A 58 4.52 5.85 -2.97
N PHE A 59 3.77 5.21 -3.89
CA PHE A 59 4.40 4.37 -4.92
C PHE A 59 5.21 5.17 -5.94
N GLU A 60 5.04 6.48 -6.00
CA GLU A 60 5.85 7.36 -6.85
C GLU A 60 7.08 7.90 -6.12
N GLY A 61 7.25 7.53 -4.85
CA GLY A 61 8.39 7.95 -4.05
C GLY A 61 8.22 9.28 -3.35
N ILE A 62 7.02 9.88 -3.41
CA ILE A 62 6.75 11.17 -2.77
C ILE A 62 6.53 10.95 -1.27
N GLU A 63 7.17 11.78 -0.45
CA GLU A 63 7.18 11.62 1.00
C GLU A 63 6.53 12.80 1.71
N GLY A 64 5.96 12.54 2.87
CA GLY A 64 5.43 13.57 3.75
C GLY A 64 4.84 12.97 5.01
N TRP A 65 4.33 13.85 5.88
CA TRP A 65 3.86 13.46 7.21
C TRP A 65 2.34 13.48 7.29
N VAL A 66 1.78 12.42 7.86
CA VAL A 66 0.33 12.31 8.10
C VAL A 66 0.09 11.91 9.55
N HIS A 67 -1.06 12.29 10.08
CA HIS A 67 -1.45 11.85 11.42
C HIS A 67 -1.80 10.36 11.38
N GLN A 68 -1.42 9.63 12.43
CA GLN A 68 -1.65 8.18 12.49
C GLN A 68 -3.11 7.77 12.32
N ARG A 69 -4.05 8.64 12.68
CA ARG A 69 -5.49 8.38 12.52
C ARG A 69 -5.91 8.22 11.06
N MET A 70 -5.11 8.73 10.14
CA MET A 70 -5.40 8.66 8.71
C MET A 70 -5.00 7.31 8.11
N LEU A 71 -4.38 6.44 8.90
CA LEU A 71 -3.81 5.18 8.44
C LEU A 71 -4.50 3.99 9.09
N SER A 72 -4.56 2.89 8.33
CA SER A 72 -5.08 1.61 8.76
C SER A 72 -4.02 0.54 8.55
N GLY A 73 -3.92 -0.41 9.49
CA GLY A 73 -3.02 -1.55 9.34
C GLY A 73 -3.46 -2.56 8.29
N ARG A 74 -4.63 -2.36 7.67
CA ARG A 74 -5.11 -3.27 6.62
C ARG A 74 -4.18 -3.22 5.42
N ARG A 75 -3.79 -4.42 4.96
CA ARG A 75 -2.82 -4.54 3.89
C ARG A 75 -3.53 -4.50 2.54
N ARG A 76 -3.04 -3.59 1.71
CA ARG A 76 -3.53 -3.42 0.34
C ARG A 76 -2.36 -3.26 -0.60
N ALA A 77 -2.63 -3.49 -1.89
CA ALA A 77 -1.63 -3.31 -2.93
C ALA A 77 -2.29 -2.59 -4.11
N VAL A 78 -1.48 -1.92 -4.90
CA VAL A 78 -1.93 -1.22 -6.10
C VAL A 78 -1.25 -1.85 -7.31
N VAL A 79 -2.04 -2.08 -8.35
CA VAL A 79 -1.53 -2.60 -9.62
C VAL A 79 -0.68 -1.54 -10.29
N THR A 80 0.53 -1.91 -10.71
CA THR A 80 1.48 -0.99 -11.35
C THR A 80 1.89 -1.49 -12.74
N GLY A 81 2.47 -0.57 -13.53
CA GLY A 81 2.96 -0.89 -14.85
C GLY A 81 1.85 -0.98 -15.88
N ALA A 82 1.72 -2.13 -16.50
CA ALA A 82 0.72 -2.38 -17.53
C ALA A 82 -0.51 -3.08 -16.94
N ILE A 83 -1.47 -3.44 -17.80
CA ILE A 83 -2.57 -4.31 -17.43
C ILE A 83 -1.98 -5.65 -16.99
N GLN A 84 -2.42 -6.15 -15.83
CA GLN A 84 -1.91 -7.38 -15.23
C GLN A 84 -2.98 -8.46 -15.22
N GLN A 85 -2.53 -9.72 -15.27
CA GLN A 85 -3.44 -10.86 -15.25
C GLN A 85 -3.59 -11.39 -13.83
N LEU A 86 -4.82 -11.58 -13.42
CA LEU A 86 -5.15 -12.26 -12.17
C LEU A 86 -5.36 -13.74 -12.49
N LYS A 87 -4.60 -14.62 -11.83
CA LYS A 87 -4.56 -16.05 -12.13
C LYS A 87 -5.32 -16.86 -11.08
N ARG A 88 -5.86 -18.00 -11.51
CA ARG A 88 -6.54 -18.91 -10.59
C ARG A 88 -5.58 -19.58 -9.61
N GLU A 89 -4.39 -19.93 -10.06
CA GLU A 89 -3.34 -20.53 -9.25
C GLU A 89 -2.04 -19.72 -9.41
N PRO A 90 -1.10 -19.87 -8.48
CA PRO A 90 0.16 -19.09 -8.50
C PRO A 90 1.17 -19.64 -9.51
N GLN A 91 0.83 -19.62 -10.80
CA GLN A 91 1.72 -20.04 -11.89
C GLN A 91 1.30 -19.35 -13.18
N GLU A 92 2.30 -19.12 -14.04
CA GLU A 92 2.10 -18.42 -15.30
C GLU A 92 1.12 -19.14 -16.23
N THR A 93 1.12 -20.47 -16.19
CA THR A 93 0.26 -21.28 -17.06
C THR A 93 -1.16 -21.41 -16.55
N ALA A 94 -1.45 -20.89 -15.34
CA ALA A 94 -2.79 -20.96 -14.78
C ALA A 94 -3.76 -20.09 -15.56
N LYS A 95 -5.03 -20.43 -15.44
CA LYS A 95 -6.10 -19.69 -16.12
C LYS A 95 -6.16 -18.25 -15.62
N THR A 96 -6.25 -17.30 -16.54
CA THR A 96 -6.51 -15.89 -16.22
C THR A 96 -7.99 -15.71 -15.94
N ILE A 97 -8.31 -15.16 -14.77
CA ILE A 97 -9.70 -14.96 -14.35
C ILE A 97 -10.14 -13.50 -14.42
N ALA A 98 -9.19 -12.58 -14.50
CA ALA A 98 -9.50 -11.16 -14.66
C ALA A 98 -8.27 -10.42 -15.19
N LEU A 99 -8.51 -9.29 -15.81
CA LEU A 99 -7.45 -8.34 -16.20
C LEU A 99 -7.60 -7.10 -15.32
N LEU A 100 -6.50 -6.64 -14.76
CA LEU A 100 -6.47 -5.52 -13.82
C LEU A 100 -5.65 -4.38 -14.39
N GLU A 101 -6.26 -3.21 -14.45
CA GLU A 101 -5.58 -2.02 -14.94
C GLU A 101 -4.67 -1.41 -13.86
N PRO A 102 -3.63 -0.68 -14.27
CA PRO A 102 -2.81 0.07 -13.31
C PRO A 102 -3.67 1.00 -12.48
N GLY A 103 -3.34 1.09 -11.18
CA GLY A 103 -4.09 1.93 -10.24
C GLY A 103 -5.21 1.21 -9.51
N VAL A 104 -5.56 0.00 -9.92
CA VAL A 104 -6.56 -0.79 -9.20
C VAL A 104 -5.99 -1.18 -7.84
N ILE A 105 -6.79 -0.97 -6.79
CA ILE A 105 -6.41 -1.30 -5.42
C ILE A 105 -6.98 -2.66 -5.07
N LEU A 106 -6.11 -3.52 -4.53
CA LEU A 106 -6.42 -4.90 -4.19
C LEU A 106 -6.23 -5.10 -2.69
N ARG A 107 -7.08 -5.91 -2.09
CA ARG A 107 -6.86 -6.36 -0.73
C ARG A 107 -5.83 -7.49 -0.77
N LEU A 108 -4.77 -7.36 0.00
CA LEU A 108 -3.72 -8.37 0.07
C LEU A 108 -4.08 -9.40 1.12
N GLU A 109 -4.11 -10.68 0.74
CA GLU A 109 -4.37 -11.75 1.69
C GLU A 109 -3.07 -12.42 2.14
N LYS A 110 -2.24 -12.86 1.20
CA LYS A 110 -0.95 -13.48 1.51
C LYS A 110 -0.10 -13.52 0.26
N CYS A 111 1.20 -13.73 0.45
CA CYS A 111 2.12 -13.97 -0.65
C CYS A 111 2.84 -15.31 -0.45
N SER A 112 3.20 -15.94 -1.56
CA SER A 112 3.94 -17.19 -1.58
C SER A 112 4.90 -17.14 -2.77
N GLY A 113 6.20 -17.09 -2.49
CA GLY A 113 7.20 -16.96 -3.54
C GLY A 113 7.00 -15.70 -4.37
N ALA A 114 6.93 -15.87 -5.68
CA ALA A 114 6.77 -14.76 -6.62
C ALA A 114 5.32 -14.30 -6.79
N TRP A 115 4.38 -14.84 -6.02
CA TRP A 115 2.94 -14.61 -6.21
C TRP A 115 2.28 -14.11 -4.94
N CYS A 116 1.21 -13.33 -5.10
CA CYS A 116 0.38 -12.88 -3.99
C CYS A 116 -1.08 -13.17 -4.28
N LEU A 117 -1.79 -13.65 -3.27
CA LEU A 117 -3.23 -13.86 -3.32
C LEU A 117 -3.89 -12.55 -2.93
N VAL A 118 -4.71 -12.04 -3.83
CA VAL A 118 -5.35 -10.73 -3.68
C VAL A 118 -6.83 -10.80 -4.03
N GLU A 119 -7.57 -9.81 -3.54
CA GLU A 119 -8.99 -9.69 -3.83
C GLU A 119 -9.27 -8.27 -4.33
N GLY A 120 -9.98 -8.18 -5.44
CA GLY A 120 -10.42 -6.90 -6.00
C GLY A 120 -11.79 -7.08 -6.65
N GLY A 121 -12.74 -6.20 -6.28
CA GLY A 121 -14.10 -6.33 -6.75
C GLY A 121 -14.70 -7.68 -6.33
N SER A 122 -15.23 -8.43 -7.31
CA SER A 122 -15.79 -9.76 -7.06
C SER A 122 -14.80 -10.88 -7.32
N TYR A 123 -13.54 -10.57 -7.58
CA TYR A 123 -12.54 -11.56 -7.97
C TYR A 123 -11.51 -11.76 -6.88
N GLU A 124 -11.11 -13.02 -6.69
CA GLU A 124 -9.98 -13.39 -5.87
C GLU A 124 -9.06 -14.25 -6.71
N GLY A 125 -7.75 -14.01 -6.62
CA GLY A 125 -6.81 -14.81 -7.39
C GLY A 125 -5.37 -14.38 -7.10
N TRP A 126 -4.46 -14.91 -7.91
CA TRP A 126 -3.03 -14.74 -7.75
C TRP A 126 -2.48 -13.77 -8.79
N ILE A 127 -1.66 -12.84 -8.32
CA ILE A 127 -0.97 -11.88 -9.17
C ILE A 127 0.53 -11.94 -8.87
N GLY A 128 1.36 -11.67 -9.87
CA GLY A 128 2.81 -11.63 -9.68
C GLY A 128 3.19 -10.54 -8.68
N ARG A 129 4.08 -10.87 -7.76
CA ARG A 129 4.55 -9.92 -6.74
C ARG A 129 5.11 -8.64 -7.37
N GLN A 130 5.75 -8.75 -8.53
CA GLN A 130 6.35 -7.60 -9.21
C GLN A 130 5.33 -6.73 -9.94
N SER A 131 4.09 -7.15 -10.04
CA SER A 131 3.02 -6.43 -10.72
C SER A 131 2.25 -5.50 -9.81
N ILE A 132 2.57 -5.49 -8.53
CA ILE A 132 1.88 -4.69 -7.51
C ILE A 132 2.88 -3.97 -6.62
N TRP A 133 2.42 -2.87 -6.03
CA TRP A 133 3.17 -2.14 -5.01
C TRP A 133 2.38 -2.19 -3.71
N GLY A 134 3.04 -2.44 -2.60
CA GLY A 134 2.42 -2.56 -1.29
C GLY A 134 2.84 -3.82 -0.55
N VAL A 135 3.77 -4.58 -1.12
CA VAL A 135 4.30 -5.80 -0.51
C VAL A 135 5.82 -5.69 -0.40
N ASP A 136 6.38 -6.35 0.57
CA ASP A 136 7.83 -6.39 0.78
C ASP A 136 8.31 -7.83 0.96
N ALA A 137 9.62 -8.00 1.20
CA ALA A 137 10.23 -9.31 1.31
C ALA A 137 9.70 -10.14 2.48
N ASN A 138 8.99 -9.52 3.42
CA ASN A 138 8.45 -10.21 4.59
C ASN A 138 7.01 -10.72 4.36
N ASP A 139 6.44 -10.38 3.24
CA ASP A 139 5.10 -10.84 2.89
C ASP A 139 5.11 -12.23 2.25
#